data_1a09fbe04ca0752e7a604c1f6711a836
#
_entry.id   1a09fbe04ca0752e7a604c1f6711a836
#
_cell.length_a   1.000
_cell.length_b   1.000
_cell.length_c   1.000
_cell.angle_alpha   90.00
_cell.angle_beta   90.00
_cell.angle_gamma   90.00
#
_symmetry.space_group_name_H-M   'P 1'
#
loop_
_entity.id
_entity.type
_entity.pdbx_description
1 polymer ?
#
loop_
_entity_poly.entity_id
_entity_poly.type
_entity_poly.pdbx_seq_one_letter_code
_entity_poly.pdbx_strand_id
1 'polypeptide(L)'
;ENEISKTIAEYTINYKKTHSQTLLPMLDEIVKMTDMNLDTIDAIAVAGGPGSFTGLRIGSATAKGLGLALKKPLIHIPTVDGLAYNLCYTDRIICPIMDARRNQVYTGIYQMDGDKLQVLEAQMAVEIDELAKKLCTYGKPVIFLGDGVPVHKDRLEKELMTDHDIAFAPAHMNQQRAAAVGMLGIQYYKEGKTETAMEHKPDYLRVSQAEREREERLKAEKTHE
;
A
#
# COMPACT_ATOMS: atom_id res chain seq x y z
N GLU A 1 2.28 -4.46 -30.66
CA GLU A 1 2.19 -2.98 -30.67
C GLU A 1 2.35 -2.52 -29.23
N ASN A 2 3.31 -1.61 -28.97
CA ASN A 2 3.53 -1.03 -27.65
C ASN A 2 2.38 -0.05 -27.36
N GLU A 3 1.28 -0.55 -26.85
CA GLU A 3 0.25 0.33 -26.29
C GLU A 3 0.80 1.00 -25.06
N ILE A 4 0.88 2.32 -25.09
CA ILE A 4 1.30 3.13 -23.94
C ILE A 4 0.18 3.03 -22.90
N SER A 5 0.45 2.39 -21.77
CA SER A 5 -0.48 2.36 -20.64
C SER A 5 -0.76 3.78 -20.16
N LYS A 6 -2.03 4.13 -19.94
CA LYS A 6 -2.42 5.45 -19.42
C LYS A 6 -3.46 5.34 -18.32
N THR A 7 -3.41 6.22 -17.35
CA THR A 7 -4.50 6.43 -16.41
C THR A 7 -5.62 7.19 -17.10
N ILE A 8 -6.80 6.60 -17.23
CA ILE A 8 -7.98 7.23 -17.85
C ILE A 8 -8.64 8.17 -16.85
N ALA A 9 -8.80 7.72 -15.59
CA ALA A 9 -9.36 8.49 -14.50
C ALA A 9 -8.77 8.02 -13.17
N GLU A 10 -8.67 8.93 -12.21
CA GLU A 10 -8.32 8.63 -10.83
C GLU A 10 -9.17 9.51 -9.91
N TYR A 11 -9.73 8.91 -8.87
CA TYR A 11 -10.49 9.62 -7.86
C TYR A 11 -9.82 9.46 -6.49
N THR A 12 -9.38 10.56 -5.90
CA THR A 12 -8.70 10.56 -4.61
C THR A 12 -9.41 11.49 -3.65
N ILE A 13 -9.79 10.96 -2.49
CA ILE A 13 -10.32 11.76 -1.37
C ILE A 13 -9.45 11.51 -0.15
N ASN A 14 -8.79 12.56 0.32
CA ASN A 14 -7.99 12.52 1.54
C ASN A 14 -8.73 13.28 2.65
N TYR A 15 -9.89 12.77 3.07
CA TYR A 15 -10.78 13.39 4.05
C TYR A 15 -11.38 12.33 4.98
N LYS A 16 -11.73 12.79 6.22
CA LYS A 16 -12.30 11.92 7.27
C LYS A 16 -13.73 11.48 6.95
N LYS A 17 -13.92 10.64 5.95
CA LYS A 17 -15.19 9.95 5.67
C LYS A 17 -14.99 8.44 5.71
N THR A 18 -16.08 7.72 6.00
CA THR A 18 -16.05 6.24 6.05
C THR A 18 -15.93 5.67 4.63
N HIS A 19 -14.91 4.89 4.37
CA HIS A 19 -14.66 4.28 3.05
C HIS A 19 -15.84 3.44 2.54
N SER A 20 -16.62 2.82 3.43
CA SER A 20 -17.85 2.10 3.06
C SER A 20 -18.93 2.97 2.42
N GLN A 21 -18.92 4.27 2.70
CA GLN A 21 -19.89 5.22 2.12
C GLN A 21 -19.39 5.88 0.84
N THR A 22 -18.08 5.88 0.61
CA THR A 22 -17.47 6.66 -0.49
C THR A 22 -16.97 5.81 -1.63
N LEU A 23 -16.50 4.58 -1.39
CA LEU A 23 -15.81 3.78 -2.41
C LEU A 23 -16.67 3.48 -3.65
N LEU A 24 -17.87 2.92 -3.46
CA LEU A 24 -18.76 2.61 -4.57
C LEU A 24 -19.26 3.87 -5.31
N PRO A 25 -19.68 4.95 -4.63
CA PRO A 25 -19.98 6.21 -5.29
C PRO A 25 -18.83 6.78 -6.13
N MET A 26 -17.57 6.68 -5.66
CA MET A 26 -16.39 7.13 -6.43
C MET A 26 -16.18 6.29 -7.70
N LEU A 27 -16.37 4.98 -7.60
CA LEU A 27 -16.30 4.08 -8.76
C LEU A 27 -17.42 4.36 -9.76
N ASP A 28 -18.65 4.55 -9.30
CA ASP A 28 -19.81 4.89 -10.14
C ASP A 28 -19.59 6.22 -10.89
N GLU A 29 -19.04 7.22 -10.21
CA GLU A 29 -18.71 8.50 -10.80
C GLU A 29 -17.66 8.37 -11.92
N ILE A 30 -16.60 7.60 -11.69
CA ILE A 30 -15.57 7.33 -12.72
C ILE A 30 -16.20 6.66 -13.93
N VAL A 31 -17.01 5.62 -13.71
CA VAL A 31 -17.69 4.88 -14.81
C VAL A 31 -18.57 5.81 -15.65
N LYS A 32 -19.37 6.67 -15.00
CA LYS A 32 -20.24 7.64 -15.67
C LYS A 32 -19.47 8.71 -16.44
N MET A 33 -18.42 9.27 -15.83
CA MET A 33 -17.63 10.34 -16.43
C MET A 33 -16.78 9.87 -17.63
N THR A 34 -16.48 8.58 -17.67
CA THR A 34 -15.65 8.00 -18.74
C THR A 34 -16.46 7.20 -19.76
N ASP A 35 -17.78 7.11 -19.59
CA ASP A 35 -18.67 6.24 -20.38
C ASP A 35 -18.13 4.79 -20.50
N MET A 36 -17.50 4.30 -19.39
CA MET A 36 -16.81 3.02 -19.39
C MET A 36 -17.80 1.85 -19.47
N ASN A 37 -17.61 0.97 -20.46
CA ASN A 37 -18.28 -0.31 -20.47
C ASN A 37 -17.55 -1.28 -19.53
N LEU A 38 -18.18 -1.71 -18.42
CA LEU A 38 -17.61 -2.62 -17.44
C LEU A 38 -17.22 -4.00 -17.99
N ASP A 39 -17.84 -4.44 -19.09
CA ASP A 39 -17.49 -5.70 -19.75
C ASP A 39 -16.07 -5.68 -20.35
N THR A 40 -15.55 -4.49 -20.65
CA THR A 40 -14.19 -4.31 -21.20
C THR A 40 -13.08 -4.35 -20.18
N ILE A 41 -13.40 -4.44 -18.89
CA ILE A 41 -12.38 -4.58 -17.82
C ILE A 41 -11.77 -5.98 -17.90
N ASP A 42 -10.44 -6.08 -17.85
CA ASP A 42 -9.74 -7.37 -17.87
C ASP A 42 -9.48 -7.91 -16.46
N ALA A 43 -9.18 -7.02 -15.49
CA ALA A 43 -8.88 -7.39 -14.11
C ALA A 43 -9.15 -6.23 -13.15
N ILE A 44 -9.19 -6.53 -11.85
CA ILE A 44 -9.39 -5.55 -10.78
C ILE A 44 -8.19 -5.62 -9.84
N ALA A 45 -7.37 -4.58 -9.82
CA ALA A 45 -6.27 -4.47 -8.87
C ALA A 45 -6.78 -3.90 -7.54
N VAL A 46 -6.32 -4.49 -6.45
CA VAL A 46 -6.69 -4.09 -5.09
C VAL A 46 -5.48 -4.03 -4.17
N ALA A 47 -5.35 -2.95 -3.41
CA ALA A 47 -4.36 -2.87 -2.34
C ALA A 47 -4.74 -3.83 -1.21
N GLY A 48 -3.99 -4.93 -1.11
CA GLY A 48 -4.33 -6.07 -0.25
C GLY A 48 -3.82 -5.96 1.19
N GLY A 49 -3.03 -4.97 1.50
CA GLY A 49 -2.42 -4.77 2.83
C GLY A 49 -0.90 -4.58 2.74
N PRO A 50 -0.26 -4.13 3.81
CA PRO A 50 -0.82 -3.77 5.11
C PRO A 50 -1.66 -2.49 5.10
N GLY A 51 -2.44 -2.26 6.16
CA GLY A 51 -3.26 -1.06 6.30
C GLY A 51 -4.31 -1.15 7.39
N SER A 52 -5.25 -0.20 7.38
CA SER A 52 -6.39 -0.20 8.28
C SER A 52 -7.22 -1.47 8.13
N PHE A 53 -7.41 -2.21 9.22
CA PHE A 53 -8.18 -3.46 9.24
C PHE A 53 -9.58 -3.33 8.61
N THR A 54 -10.30 -2.27 8.97
CA THR A 54 -11.62 -1.98 8.41
C THR A 54 -11.51 -1.59 6.92
N GLY A 55 -10.54 -0.75 6.56
CA GLY A 55 -10.32 -0.32 5.18
C GLY A 55 -10.00 -1.49 4.26
N LEU A 56 -9.11 -2.39 4.67
CA LEU A 56 -8.75 -3.59 3.91
C LEU A 56 -9.96 -4.51 3.68
N ARG A 57 -10.80 -4.70 4.70
CA ARG A 57 -12.03 -5.50 4.55
C ARG A 57 -13.03 -4.88 3.58
N ILE A 58 -13.24 -3.57 3.66
CA ILE A 58 -14.14 -2.85 2.74
C ILE A 58 -13.61 -2.96 1.30
N GLY A 59 -12.33 -2.64 1.09
CA GLY A 59 -11.70 -2.71 -0.23
C GLY A 59 -11.74 -4.12 -0.82
N SER A 60 -11.33 -5.12 -0.03
CA SER A 60 -11.36 -6.53 -0.43
C SER A 60 -12.77 -7.02 -0.75
N ALA A 61 -13.77 -6.74 0.11
CA ALA A 61 -15.15 -7.14 -0.14
C ALA A 61 -15.72 -6.50 -1.42
N THR A 62 -15.43 -5.22 -1.65
CA THR A 62 -15.83 -4.51 -2.87
C THR A 62 -15.18 -5.13 -4.10
N ALA A 63 -13.85 -5.35 -4.08
CA ALA A 63 -13.13 -5.95 -5.20
C ALA A 63 -13.65 -7.38 -5.49
N LYS A 64 -13.89 -8.18 -4.45
CA LYS A 64 -14.49 -9.54 -4.59
C LYS A 64 -15.88 -9.47 -5.20
N GLY A 65 -16.72 -8.57 -4.73
CA GLY A 65 -18.08 -8.38 -5.28
C GLY A 65 -18.04 -8.02 -6.76
N LEU A 66 -17.19 -7.09 -7.16
CA LEU A 66 -17.00 -6.71 -8.55
C LEU A 66 -16.40 -7.84 -9.38
N GLY A 67 -15.36 -8.53 -8.87
CA GLY A 67 -14.74 -9.67 -9.55
C GLY A 67 -15.73 -10.81 -9.83
N LEU A 68 -16.61 -11.11 -8.88
CA LEU A 68 -17.68 -12.10 -9.05
C LEU A 68 -18.73 -11.63 -10.07
N ALA A 69 -19.21 -10.39 -9.95
CA ALA A 69 -20.26 -9.85 -10.83
C ALA A 69 -19.79 -9.75 -12.28
N LEU A 70 -18.56 -9.29 -12.51
CA LEU A 70 -17.98 -9.11 -13.82
C LEU A 70 -17.25 -10.35 -14.34
N LYS A 71 -17.10 -11.40 -13.52
CA LYS A 71 -16.34 -12.62 -13.83
C LYS A 71 -14.88 -12.31 -14.21
N LYS A 72 -14.26 -11.38 -13.50
CA LYS A 72 -12.89 -10.93 -13.74
C LYS A 72 -11.97 -11.33 -12.58
N PRO A 73 -10.68 -11.63 -12.86
CA PRO A 73 -9.69 -11.92 -11.84
C PRO A 73 -9.37 -10.68 -11.00
N LEU A 74 -8.89 -10.92 -9.80
CA LEU A 74 -8.31 -9.90 -8.96
C LEU A 74 -6.79 -9.94 -9.06
N ILE A 75 -6.17 -8.80 -8.79
CA ILE A 75 -4.72 -8.66 -8.69
C ILE A 75 -4.42 -8.07 -7.31
N HIS A 76 -3.80 -8.87 -6.48
CA HIS A 76 -3.39 -8.47 -5.15
C HIS A 76 -2.10 -7.63 -5.24
N ILE A 77 -2.16 -6.39 -4.79
CA ILE A 77 -1.00 -5.50 -4.72
C ILE A 77 -0.69 -5.23 -3.25
N PRO A 78 0.53 -5.56 -2.76
CA PRO A 78 0.95 -5.11 -1.44
C PRO A 78 0.85 -3.59 -1.34
N THR A 79 0.25 -3.08 -0.27
CA THR A 79 -0.04 -1.63 -0.17
C THR A 79 1.24 -0.79 -0.23
N VAL A 80 2.32 -1.27 0.38
CA VAL A 80 3.61 -0.57 0.39
C VAL A 80 4.30 -0.62 -0.98
N ASP A 81 4.10 -1.69 -1.77
CA ASP A 81 4.59 -1.77 -3.16
C ASP A 81 3.89 -0.72 -4.02
N GLY A 82 2.54 -0.65 -3.94
CA GLY A 82 1.77 0.37 -4.63
C GLY A 82 2.14 1.79 -4.21
N LEU A 83 2.47 2.01 -2.93
CA LEU A 83 2.94 3.30 -2.43
C LEU A 83 4.34 3.62 -2.97
N ALA A 84 5.27 2.66 -2.96
CA ALA A 84 6.62 2.84 -3.51
C ALA A 84 6.59 3.19 -5.00
N TYR A 85 5.65 2.61 -5.75
CA TYR A 85 5.51 2.83 -7.20
C TYR A 85 5.11 4.27 -7.59
N ASN A 86 4.74 5.13 -6.63
CA ASN A 86 4.59 6.57 -6.88
C ASN A 86 5.91 7.25 -7.33
N LEU A 87 7.07 6.65 -7.03
CA LEU A 87 8.40 7.25 -7.20
C LEU A 87 9.22 6.50 -8.26
N CYS A 88 8.74 6.50 -9.50
CA CYS A 88 9.51 5.94 -10.62
C CYS A 88 10.72 6.81 -10.98
N TYR A 89 11.70 6.21 -11.67
CA TYR A 89 12.88 6.89 -12.21
C TYR A 89 13.74 7.63 -11.18
N THR A 90 13.90 7.07 -9.99
CA THR A 90 14.82 7.58 -8.96
C THR A 90 15.92 6.57 -8.69
N ASP A 91 17.15 7.07 -8.47
CA ASP A 91 18.31 6.24 -8.07
C ASP A 91 18.35 5.99 -6.56
N ARG A 92 17.45 6.63 -5.80
CA ARG A 92 17.34 6.48 -4.35
C ARG A 92 16.70 5.15 -3.98
N ILE A 93 17.07 4.62 -2.84
CA ILE A 93 16.25 3.61 -2.17
C ILE A 93 14.91 4.23 -1.83
N ILE A 94 13.82 3.58 -2.24
CA ILE A 94 12.46 4.00 -1.92
C ILE A 94 12.00 3.24 -0.68
N CYS A 95 11.64 3.97 0.36
CA CYS A 95 11.21 3.42 1.63
C CYS A 95 9.85 3.99 2.03
N PRO A 96 8.74 3.36 1.61
CA PRO A 96 7.42 3.73 2.12
C PRO A 96 7.34 3.43 3.61
N ILE A 97 6.81 4.35 4.39
CA ILE A 97 6.52 4.17 5.81
C ILE A 97 5.07 4.52 6.10
N MET A 98 4.30 3.53 6.54
CA MET A 98 2.93 3.73 7.00
C MET A 98 2.89 3.57 8.52
N ASP A 99 2.22 4.49 9.23
CA ASP A 99 2.18 4.45 10.70
C ASP A 99 1.45 3.19 11.20
N ALA A 100 2.20 2.30 11.83
CA ALA A 100 1.68 1.10 12.49
C ALA A 100 1.48 1.30 14.00
N ARG A 101 1.63 2.53 14.49
CA ARG A 101 1.60 2.94 15.90
C ARG A 101 2.73 2.32 16.75
N ARG A 102 2.91 2.85 17.99
CA ARG A 102 3.91 2.35 18.94
C ARG A 102 5.33 2.31 18.36
N ASN A 103 5.74 3.38 17.69
CA ASN A 103 7.06 3.53 17.05
C ASN A 103 7.37 2.50 15.97
N GLN A 104 6.34 1.82 15.45
CA GLN A 104 6.46 0.85 14.36
C GLN A 104 5.87 1.40 13.07
N VAL A 105 6.41 0.95 11.96
CA VAL A 105 5.92 1.25 10.62
C VAL A 105 5.66 -0.03 9.83
N TYR A 106 4.66 0.00 8.96
CA TYR A 106 4.60 -0.93 7.85
C TYR A 106 5.45 -0.35 6.73
N THR A 107 6.34 -1.16 6.19
CA THR A 107 7.34 -0.74 5.22
C THR A 107 7.75 -1.89 4.31
N GLY A 108 8.54 -1.60 3.33
CA GLY A 108 9.36 -2.46 2.51
C GLY A 108 10.51 -1.62 1.98
N ILE A 109 11.49 -2.22 1.36
CA ILE A 109 12.64 -1.50 0.79
C ILE A 109 12.70 -1.81 -0.70
N TYR A 110 12.74 -0.75 -1.50
CA TYR A 110 12.59 -0.85 -2.95
C TYR A 110 13.65 -0.04 -3.68
N GLN A 111 13.87 -0.43 -4.93
CA GLN A 111 14.66 0.33 -5.89
C GLN A 111 13.94 0.29 -7.24
N MET A 112 14.11 1.31 -8.05
CA MET A 112 13.62 1.29 -9.43
C MET A 112 14.71 0.83 -10.40
N ASP A 113 14.29 0.06 -11.39
CA ASP A 113 15.05 -0.24 -12.59
C ASP A 113 14.22 0.24 -13.79
N GLY A 114 14.45 1.50 -14.18
CA GLY A 114 13.56 2.21 -15.08
C GLY A 114 12.16 2.38 -14.50
N ASP A 115 11.17 1.72 -15.08
CA ASP A 115 9.77 1.68 -14.63
C ASP A 115 9.41 0.42 -13.81
N LYS A 116 10.38 -0.48 -13.59
CA LYS A 116 10.16 -1.71 -12.83
C LYS A 116 10.52 -1.54 -11.38
N LEU A 117 9.58 -1.88 -10.50
CA LEU A 117 9.80 -1.91 -9.07
C LEU A 117 10.59 -3.19 -8.69
N GLN A 118 11.77 -3.01 -8.13
CA GLN A 118 12.56 -4.08 -7.53
C GLN A 118 12.34 -4.10 -6.03
N VAL A 119 11.88 -5.22 -5.50
CA VAL A 119 11.68 -5.44 -4.07
C VAL A 119 13.01 -5.93 -3.48
N LEU A 120 13.69 -5.08 -2.72
CA LEU A 120 14.91 -5.44 -1.99
C LEU A 120 14.56 -6.14 -0.68
N GLU A 121 13.55 -5.62 0.02
CA GLU A 121 12.95 -6.23 1.21
C GLU A 121 11.43 -6.18 1.08
N ALA A 122 10.79 -7.34 1.22
CA ALA A 122 9.34 -7.44 1.16
C ALA A 122 8.66 -6.69 2.31
N GLN A 123 7.35 -6.50 2.18
CA GLN A 123 6.55 -5.82 3.21
C GLN A 123 6.76 -6.41 4.61
N MET A 124 6.96 -5.54 5.59
CA MET A 124 7.18 -5.91 6.99
C MET A 124 6.59 -4.88 7.95
N ALA A 125 6.44 -5.29 9.20
CA ALA A 125 6.18 -4.39 10.33
C ALA A 125 7.44 -4.36 11.20
N VAL A 126 8.03 -3.18 11.41
CA VAL A 126 9.32 -3.03 12.07
C VAL A 126 9.37 -1.72 12.86
N GLU A 127 10.21 -1.64 13.89
CA GLU A 127 10.48 -0.38 14.58
C GLU A 127 11.29 0.58 13.70
N ILE A 128 10.99 1.88 13.79
CA ILE A 128 11.65 2.88 12.95
C ILE A 128 13.17 2.92 13.15
N ASP A 129 13.64 2.62 14.35
CA ASP A 129 15.07 2.56 14.67
C ASP A 129 15.78 1.40 13.97
N GLU A 130 15.12 0.25 13.92
CA GLU A 130 15.63 -0.93 13.24
C GLU A 130 15.64 -0.72 11.73
N LEU A 131 14.58 -0.11 11.20
CA LEU A 131 14.49 0.25 9.79
C LEU A 131 15.61 1.20 9.38
N ALA A 132 15.86 2.26 10.16
CA ALA A 132 16.92 3.23 9.89
C ALA A 132 18.30 2.55 9.86
N LYS A 133 18.61 1.69 10.84
CA LYS A 133 19.86 0.92 10.85
C LYS A 133 20.00 0.05 9.61
N LYS A 134 18.94 -0.63 9.20
CA LYS A 134 18.92 -1.46 8.00
C LYS A 134 19.16 -0.62 6.74
N LEU A 135 18.50 0.52 6.59
CA LEU A 135 18.69 1.41 5.44
C LEU A 135 20.12 1.93 5.33
N CYS A 136 20.76 2.24 6.45
CA CYS A 136 22.17 2.65 6.49
C CYS A 136 23.12 1.60 5.88
N THR A 137 22.79 0.33 5.96
CA THR A 137 23.65 -0.75 5.41
C THR A 137 23.69 -0.76 3.87
N TYR A 138 22.71 -0.15 3.21
CA TYR A 138 22.70 -0.06 1.74
C TYR A 138 23.68 0.97 1.19
N GLY A 139 24.11 1.96 1.99
CA GLY A 139 25.07 3.00 1.57
C GLY A 139 24.56 3.86 0.42
N LYS A 140 23.25 3.94 0.19
CA LYS A 140 22.60 4.69 -0.89
C LYS A 140 21.70 5.79 -0.32
N PRO A 141 21.49 6.89 -1.06
CA PRO A 141 20.47 7.86 -0.72
C PRO A 141 19.07 7.21 -0.57
N VAL A 142 18.28 7.69 0.38
CA VAL A 142 16.95 7.15 0.67
C VAL A 142 15.87 8.21 0.45
N ILE A 143 14.72 7.83 -0.08
CA ILE A 143 13.53 8.68 -0.13
C ILE A 143 12.37 8.01 0.60
N PHE A 144 11.80 8.72 1.56
CA PHE A 144 10.66 8.27 2.36
C PHE A 144 9.34 8.84 1.83
N LEU A 145 8.27 8.06 1.93
CA LEU A 145 6.91 8.47 1.63
C LEU A 145 5.92 7.70 2.51
N GLY A 146 4.67 8.16 2.56
CA GLY A 146 3.60 7.53 3.33
C GLY A 146 3.15 8.37 4.53
N ASP A 147 2.07 7.96 5.15
CA ASP A 147 1.45 8.63 6.29
C ASP A 147 2.27 8.52 7.59
N GLY A 148 3.28 7.67 7.62
CA GLY A 148 4.28 7.62 8.70
C GLY A 148 5.31 8.75 8.63
N VAL A 149 5.47 9.43 7.45
CA VAL A 149 6.44 10.53 7.31
C VAL A 149 6.20 11.66 8.30
N PRO A 150 4.99 12.23 8.45
CA PRO A 150 4.75 13.29 9.44
C PRO A 150 5.07 12.89 10.88
N VAL A 151 4.98 11.60 11.20
CA VAL A 151 5.22 11.07 12.56
C VAL A 151 6.72 10.92 12.84
N HIS A 152 7.49 10.46 11.84
CA HIS A 152 8.87 10.01 12.03
C HIS A 152 9.93 10.92 11.39
N LYS A 153 9.53 11.91 10.58
CA LYS A 153 10.44 12.77 9.81
C LYS A 153 11.53 13.40 10.68
N ASP A 154 11.15 14.11 11.73
CA ASP A 154 12.08 14.82 12.59
C ASP A 154 13.10 13.88 13.24
N ARG A 155 12.66 12.70 13.62
CA ARG A 155 13.50 11.69 14.23
C ARG A 155 14.47 11.07 13.21
N LEU A 156 14.00 10.80 12.00
CA LEU A 156 14.85 10.31 10.90
C LEU A 156 15.95 11.33 10.56
N GLU A 157 15.59 12.62 10.40
CA GLU A 157 16.54 13.68 10.04
C GLU A 157 17.53 14.02 11.13
N LYS A 158 17.07 14.07 12.39
CA LYS A 158 17.84 14.68 13.49
C LYS A 158 18.53 13.68 14.42
N GLU A 159 18.10 12.39 14.39
CA GLU A 159 18.59 11.39 15.33
C GLU A 159 19.10 10.11 14.65
N LEU A 160 18.33 9.54 13.71
CA LEU A 160 18.58 8.18 13.24
C LEU A 160 19.45 8.10 11.97
N MET A 161 19.37 9.11 11.09
CA MET A 161 20.03 9.10 9.79
C MET A 161 20.74 10.44 9.48
N THR A 162 21.32 11.08 10.48
CA THR A 162 21.95 12.40 10.41
C THR A 162 23.06 12.52 9.36
N ASP A 163 23.80 11.44 9.14
CA ASP A 163 24.92 11.38 8.19
C ASP A 163 24.55 10.75 6.84
N HIS A 164 23.23 10.53 6.61
CA HIS A 164 22.74 9.92 5.37
C HIS A 164 21.98 10.93 4.53
N ASP A 165 22.16 10.81 3.21
CA ASP A 165 21.35 11.58 2.25
C ASP A 165 19.93 11.02 2.22
N ILE A 166 19.02 11.66 2.95
CA ILE A 166 17.60 11.32 2.99
C ILE A 166 16.75 12.42 2.39
N ALA A 167 15.64 12.03 1.78
CA ALA A 167 14.65 12.92 1.21
C ALA A 167 13.23 12.42 1.55
N PHE A 168 12.25 13.30 1.39
CA PHE A 168 10.84 12.97 1.56
C PHE A 168 10.07 13.30 0.29
N ALA A 169 9.19 12.41 -0.12
CA ALA A 169 8.39 12.62 -1.32
C ALA A 169 7.51 13.88 -1.19
N PRO A 170 7.30 14.61 -2.29
CA PRO A 170 6.42 15.77 -2.30
C PRO A 170 4.97 15.35 -1.96
N ALA A 171 4.18 16.28 -1.45
CA ALA A 171 2.85 16.01 -0.90
C ALA A 171 1.90 15.24 -1.85
N HIS A 172 1.97 15.50 -3.15
CA HIS A 172 1.14 14.84 -4.16
C HIS A 172 1.57 13.40 -4.47
N MET A 173 2.75 12.97 -4.02
CA MET A 173 3.27 11.60 -4.20
C MET A 173 3.43 10.83 -2.88
N ASN A 174 3.12 11.49 -1.75
CA ASN A 174 3.35 10.96 -0.41
C ASN A 174 2.21 10.06 0.12
N GLN A 175 1.15 9.86 -0.66
CA GLN A 175 -0.01 9.06 -0.24
C GLN A 175 -0.30 7.96 -1.25
N GLN A 176 -1.05 6.94 -0.81
CA GLN A 176 -1.52 5.88 -1.70
C GLN A 176 -2.35 6.46 -2.84
N ARG A 177 -2.08 5.97 -4.05
CA ARG A 177 -2.77 6.39 -5.28
C ARG A 177 -3.29 5.18 -6.03
N ALA A 178 -4.54 5.25 -6.47
CA ALA A 178 -5.15 4.18 -7.24
C ALA A 178 -4.45 3.99 -8.60
N ALA A 179 -3.96 5.06 -9.22
CA ALA A 179 -3.19 4.97 -10.46
C ALA A 179 -1.89 4.17 -10.30
N ALA A 180 -1.15 4.35 -9.20
CA ALA A 180 0.06 3.57 -8.92
C ALA A 180 -0.25 2.07 -8.71
N VAL A 181 -1.31 1.77 -7.94
CA VAL A 181 -1.81 0.39 -7.75
C VAL A 181 -2.22 -0.21 -9.10
N GLY A 182 -2.94 0.54 -9.95
CA GLY A 182 -3.38 0.08 -11.26
C GLY A 182 -2.22 -0.19 -12.21
N MET A 183 -1.21 0.69 -12.26
CA MET A 183 -0.03 0.51 -13.11
C MET A 183 0.82 -0.69 -12.68
N LEU A 184 1.05 -0.87 -11.38
CA LEU A 184 1.70 -2.06 -10.85
C LEU A 184 0.85 -3.31 -11.10
N GLY A 185 -0.47 -3.18 -11.01
CA GLY A 185 -1.44 -4.22 -11.36
C GLY A 185 -1.32 -4.69 -12.81
N ILE A 186 -1.11 -3.78 -13.77
CA ILE A 186 -0.87 -4.14 -15.17
C ILE A 186 0.40 -4.99 -15.31
N GLN A 187 1.48 -4.66 -14.59
CA GLN A 187 2.70 -5.46 -14.59
C GLN A 187 2.43 -6.86 -14.04
N TYR A 188 1.77 -6.96 -12.89
CA TYR A 188 1.42 -8.24 -12.26
C TYR A 188 0.48 -9.08 -13.13
N TYR A 189 -0.48 -8.44 -13.81
CA TYR A 189 -1.36 -9.12 -14.76
C TYR A 189 -0.58 -9.76 -15.90
N LYS A 190 0.36 -9.02 -16.51
CA LYS A 190 1.23 -9.51 -17.57
C LYS A 190 2.15 -10.66 -17.12
N GLU A 191 2.49 -10.69 -15.83
CA GLU A 191 3.27 -11.76 -15.19
C GLU A 191 2.40 -12.97 -14.78
N GLY A 192 1.09 -12.92 -15.01
CA GLY A 192 0.14 -13.97 -14.61
C GLY A 192 -0.16 -14.02 -13.12
N LYS A 193 0.21 -12.99 -12.35
CA LYS A 193 -0.08 -12.86 -10.92
C LYS A 193 -1.52 -12.42 -10.69
N THR A 194 -2.45 -13.33 -10.88
CA THR A 194 -3.88 -13.12 -10.70
C THR A 194 -4.45 -14.15 -9.75
N GLU A 195 -5.52 -13.81 -9.09
CA GLU A 195 -6.28 -14.71 -8.20
C GLU A 195 -7.78 -14.56 -8.45
N THR A 196 -8.54 -15.55 -8.06
CA THR A 196 -10.00 -15.47 -8.11
C THR A 196 -10.54 -14.64 -6.95
N ALA A 197 -11.76 -14.13 -7.09
CA ALA A 197 -12.45 -13.46 -5.99
C ALA A 197 -12.61 -14.36 -4.74
N MET A 198 -12.63 -15.67 -4.91
CA MET A 198 -12.71 -16.64 -3.78
C MET A 198 -11.39 -16.75 -3.03
N GLU A 199 -10.27 -16.76 -3.75
CA GLU A 199 -8.92 -16.92 -3.19
C GLU A 199 -8.42 -15.66 -2.51
N HIS A 200 -8.80 -14.47 -3.01
CA HIS A 200 -8.32 -13.20 -2.48
C HIS A 200 -8.53 -13.06 -0.97
N LYS A 201 -7.47 -12.68 -0.25
CA LYS A 201 -7.47 -12.38 1.18
C LYS A 201 -6.59 -11.18 1.47
N PRO A 202 -7.00 -10.27 2.36
CA PRO A 202 -6.13 -9.19 2.82
C PRO A 202 -4.94 -9.71 3.62
N ASP A 203 -3.79 -9.02 3.48
CA ASP A 203 -2.59 -9.28 4.27
C ASP A 203 -2.65 -8.54 5.60
N TYR A 204 -2.78 -9.28 6.68
CA TYR A 204 -2.72 -8.74 8.03
C TYR A 204 -1.33 -8.99 8.62
N LEU A 205 -0.39 -8.06 8.44
CA LEU A 205 0.96 -8.16 9.02
C LEU A 205 0.96 -8.07 10.56
N ARG A 206 -0.13 -7.61 11.14
CA ARG A 206 -0.34 -7.58 12.60
C ARG A 206 -1.75 -8.04 12.92
N VAL A 207 -1.90 -8.74 14.04
CA VAL A 207 -3.21 -9.06 14.63
C VAL A 207 -3.99 -7.79 14.93
N SER A 208 -5.31 -7.83 14.78
CA SER A 208 -6.16 -6.67 15.07
C SER A 208 -6.01 -6.20 16.52
N GLN A 209 -6.29 -4.93 16.78
CA GLN A 209 -6.24 -4.40 18.14
C GLN A 209 -7.17 -5.17 19.09
N ALA A 210 -8.35 -5.54 18.62
CA ALA A 210 -9.34 -6.29 19.40
C ALA A 210 -8.85 -7.71 19.76
N GLU A 211 -8.16 -8.39 18.84
CA GLU A 211 -7.58 -9.71 19.10
C GLU A 211 -6.44 -9.61 20.12
N ARG A 212 -5.57 -8.61 20.01
CA ARG A 212 -4.49 -8.36 20.99
C ARG A 212 -5.05 -8.05 22.38
N GLU A 213 -6.02 -7.15 22.47
CA GLU A 213 -6.67 -6.82 23.76
C GLU A 213 -7.35 -8.04 24.38
N ARG A 214 -7.91 -8.91 23.56
CA ARG A 214 -8.48 -10.18 24.02
C ARG A 214 -7.39 -11.12 24.54
N GLU A 215 -6.27 -11.25 23.82
CA GLU A 215 -5.14 -12.08 24.28
C GLU A 215 -4.52 -11.53 25.57
N GLU A 216 -4.38 -10.22 25.69
CA GLU A 216 -3.86 -9.57 26.91
C GLU A 216 -4.79 -9.82 28.10
N ARG A 217 -6.12 -9.72 27.92
CA ARG A 217 -7.10 -10.07 28.96
C ARG A 217 -7.02 -11.52 29.39
N LEU A 218 -6.98 -12.45 28.42
CA LEU A 218 -6.85 -13.88 28.70
C LEU A 218 -5.54 -14.24 29.41
N LYS A 219 -4.46 -13.53 29.12
CA LYS A 219 -3.18 -13.70 29.84
C LYS A 219 -3.26 -13.16 31.27
N ALA A 220 -3.88 -12.00 31.47
CA ALA A 220 -4.08 -11.42 32.80
C ALA A 220 -4.96 -12.31 33.70
N GLU A 221 -6.04 -12.88 33.16
CA GLU A 221 -6.91 -13.82 33.88
C GLU A 221 -6.16 -15.08 34.35
N LYS A 222 -5.28 -15.63 33.49
CA LYS A 222 -4.45 -16.82 33.84
C LYS A 222 -3.34 -16.55 34.84
N THR A 223 -2.98 -15.29 35.06
CA THR A 223 -1.92 -14.93 36.02
C THR A 223 -2.50 -14.70 37.44
N HIS A 224 -3.82 -14.64 37.56
CA HIS A 224 -4.54 -14.46 38.81
C HIS A 224 -5.19 -15.76 39.36
N GLU A 225 -5.00 -16.89 38.68
CA GLU A 225 -5.25 -18.26 39.14
C GLU A 225 -3.95 -18.91 39.65
#